data_4dc61daf9db0b2066d4b88b3a4df79e4
#
_entry.id   4dc61daf9db0b2066d4b88b3a4df79e4
#
_cell.length_a   1.000
_cell.length_b   1.000
_cell.length_c   1.000
_cell.angle_alpha   90.00
_cell.angle_beta   90.00
_cell.angle_gamma   90.00
#
_symmetry.space_group_name_H-M   'P 1'
#
loop_
_entity.id
_entity.type
_entity.pdbx_description
1 polymer ?
#
loop_
_entity_poly.entity_id
_entity_poly.type
_entity_poly.pdbx_seq_one_letter_code
_entity_poly.pdbx_strand_id
1 'polypeptide(L)'
;ITPVDYEGLKDSLKLAYKKRIPVIVVDTEVKDHKYVTYSIVSDNYDAGVQCAKDMMSKLDHANIVLLQHSTTQSGYLRIKGFEDTIQSNPDYTVVKRMECEGQLEKAMPKMESFIEEGIEFDVVMCLNDPSAMGAMAALSSNNMLEGKYVYGIDGTPEAKEMVSEGKMVATVAQSPKT
;
A
#
# COMPACT_ATOMS: atom_id res chain seq x y z
N ILE A 1 -8.66 -18.62 -1.06
CA ILE A 1 -9.08 -17.57 -0.12
C ILE A 1 -8.16 -16.36 -0.25
N THR A 2 -8.70 -15.16 -0.03
CA THR A 2 -7.94 -13.92 0.10
C THR A 2 -8.21 -13.38 1.50
N PRO A 3 -7.28 -13.53 2.47
CA PRO A 3 -7.50 -13.11 3.85
C PRO A 3 -7.48 -11.58 3.98
N VAL A 4 -8.33 -11.05 4.84
CA VAL A 4 -8.37 -9.61 5.21
C VAL A 4 -7.67 -9.33 6.54
N ASP A 5 -7.23 -10.39 7.21
CA ASP A 5 -6.49 -10.33 8.48
C ASP A 5 -5.46 -11.47 8.50
N TYR A 6 -4.22 -11.13 8.83
CA TYR A 6 -3.09 -12.06 8.82
C TYR A 6 -3.22 -13.18 9.86
N GLU A 7 -3.82 -12.89 11.00
CA GLU A 7 -3.96 -13.83 12.12
C GLU A 7 -5.36 -14.47 12.25
N GLY A 8 -6.38 -13.85 11.65
CA GLY A 8 -7.80 -14.15 11.93
C GLY A 8 -8.33 -15.51 11.47
N LEU A 9 -7.58 -16.25 10.62
CA LEU A 9 -8.09 -17.49 9.99
C LEU A 9 -7.60 -18.80 10.63
N LYS A 10 -6.88 -18.76 11.73
CA LYS A 10 -6.21 -19.91 12.35
C LYS A 10 -7.12 -21.13 12.54
N ASP A 11 -8.27 -20.93 13.16
CA ASP A 11 -9.17 -22.06 13.48
C ASP A 11 -9.87 -22.63 12.25
N SER A 12 -10.24 -21.77 11.30
CA SER A 12 -10.82 -22.17 10.01
C SER A 12 -9.82 -22.99 9.17
N LEU A 13 -8.56 -22.52 9.09
CA LEU A 13 -7.48 -23.23 8.40
C LEU A 13 -7.19 -24.59 9.04
N LYS A 14 -7.14 -24.65 10.38
CA LYS A 14 -6.96 -25.89 11.13
C LYS A 14 -8.12 -26.89 10.90
N LEU A 15 -9.35 -26.39 10.81
CA LEU A 15 -10.52 -27.21 10.51
C LEU A 15 -10.46 -27.78 9.09
N ALA A 16 -10.14 -26.95 8.09
CA ALA A 16 -9.95 -27.37 6.70
C ALA A 16 -8.87 -28.46 6.61
N TYR A 17 -7.73 -28.24 7.26
CA TYR A 17 -6.62 -29.21 7.31
C TYR A 17 -7.06 -30.56 7.90
N LYS A 18 -7.77 -30.56 9.04
CA LYS A 18 -8.31 -31.79 9.65
C LYS A 18 -9.26 -32.56 8.73
N LYS A 19 -10.04 -31.81 7.93
CA LYS A 19 -10.97 -32.38 6.95
C LYS A 19 -10.31 -32.72 5.62
N ARG A 20 -8.99 -32.56 5.47
CA ARG A 20 -8.23 -32.78 4.23
C ARG A 20 -8.73 -31.92 3.05
N ILE A 21 -9.22 -30.72 3.34
CA ILE A 21 -9.62 -29.74 2.33
C ILE A 21 -8.40 -28.92 1.97
N PRO A 22 -7.92 -28.95 0.71
CA PRO A 22 -6.80 -28.12 0.29
C PRO A 22 -7.19 -26.64 0.32
N VAL A 23 -6.30 -25.81 0.85
CA VAL A 23 -6.49 -24.36 0.91
C VAL A 23 -5.40 -23.68 0.09
N ILE A 24 -5.82 -22.85 -0.86
CA ILE A 24 -4.93 -21.98 -1.64
C ILE A 24 -5.18 -20.55 -1.17
N VAL A 25 -4.11 -19.88 -0.76
CA VAL A 25 -4.12 -18.45 -0.38
C VAL A 25 -3.68 -17.63 -1.59
N VAL A 26 -4.38 -16.54 -1.87
CA VAL A 26 -4.12 -15.67 -3.02
C VAL A 26 -4.05 -14.23 -2.54
N ASP A 27 -3.15 -13.45 -3.15
CA ASP A 27 -2.96 -12.01 -2.96
C ASP A 27 -2.23 -11.64 -1.67
N THR A 28 -2.68 -12.07 -0.52
CA THR A 28 -2.06 -11.79 0.78
C THR A 28 -1.96 -13.05 1.64
N GLU A 29 -0.93 -13.16 2.46
CA GLU A 29 -0.62 -14.36 3.24
C GLU A 29 -1.36 -14.42 4.58
N VAL A 30 -1.27 -15.59 5.21
CA VAL A 30 -1.74 -15.88 6.57
C VAL A 30 -0.59 -16.32 7.46
N LYS A 31 -0.67 -16.07 8.76
CA LYS A 31 0.34 -16.48 9.75
C LYS A 31 0.51 -17.99 9.84
N ASP A 32 -0.58 -18.74 9.78
CA ASP A 32 -0.61 -20.20 9.96
C ASP A 32 -0.38 -20.99 8.65
N HIS A 33 0.72 -20.70 7.94
CA HIS A 33 1.11 -21.32 6.66
C HIS A 33 1.08 -22.85 6.67
N LYS A 34 1.34 -23.50 7.81
CA LYS A 34 1.35 -24.95 7.92
C LYS A 34 0.02 -25.65 7.58
N TYR A 35 -1.07 -24.90 7.52
CA TYR A 35 -2.39 -25.39 7.14
C TYR A 35 -2.78 -25.02 5.70
N VAL A 36 -1.91 -24.31 4.99
CA VAL A 36 -2.10 -23.86 3.61
C VAL A 36 -1.39 -24.81 2.66
N THR A 37 -2.03 -25.13 1.55
CA THR A 37 -1.48 -26.00 0.51
C THR A 37 -0.54 -25.23 -0.41
N TYR A 38 -0.98 -24.04 -0.87
CA TYR A 38 -0.21 -23.14 -1.73
C TYR A 38 -0.56 -21.68 -1.42
N SER A 39 0.45 -20.79 -1.55
CA SER A 39 0.25 -19.35 -1.56
C SER A 39 0.69 -18.78 -2.91
N ILE A 40 -0.12 -17.89 -3.47
CA ILE A 40 0.15 -17.17 -4.73
C ILE A 40 0.08 -15.69 -4.41
N VAL A 41 1.24 -15.07 -4.26
CA VAL A 41 1.36 -13.66 -3.83
C VAL A 41 2.41 -12.92 -4.67
N SER A 42 2.29 -11.61 -4.76
CA SER A 42 3.35 -10.75 -5.30
C SER A 42 4.43 -10.52 -4.24
N ASP A 43 5.61 -10.09 -4.67
CA ASP A 43 6.64 -9.61 -3.75
C ASP A 43 6.24 -8.23 -3.22
N ASN A 44 5.41 -8.23 -2.17
CA ASN A 44 4.85 -7.02 -1.60
C ASN A 44 5.91 -6.13 -0.94
N TYR A 45 6.96 -6.73 -0.37
CA TYR A 45 8.05 -5.96 0.22
C TYR A 45 8.85 -5.22 -0.88
N ASP A 46 9.23 -5.93 -1.94
CA ASP A 46 9.96 -5.32 -3.05
C ASP A 46 9.12 -4.24 -3.77
N ALA A 47 7.81 -4.40 -3.86
CA ALA A 47 6.93 -3.36 -4.41
C ALA A 47 7.06 -2.03 -3.64
N GLY A 48 7.11 -2.07 -2.31
CA GLY A 48 7.39 -0.91 -1.47
C GLY A 48 8.78 -0.33 -1.69
N VAL A 49 9.79 -1.20 -1.80
CA VAL A 49 11.18 -0.80 -2.11
C VAL A 49 11.27 -0.08 -3.45
N GLN A 50 10.55 -0.53 -4.48
CA GLN A 50 10.54 0.11 -5.80
C GLN A 50 9.93 1.51 -5.73
N CYS A 51 8.81 1.71 -5.00
CA CYS A 51 8.23 3.04 -4.79
C CYS A 51 9.22 3.98 -4.10
N ALA A 52 9.90 3.52 -3.05
CA ALA A 52 10.88 4.34 -2.31
C ALA A 52 12.07 4.72 -3.20
N LYS A 53 12.62 3.77 -3.96
CA LYS A 53 13.74 4.04 -4.88
C LYS A 53 13.37 5.03 -5.98
N ASP A 54 12.18 4.91 -6.54
CA ASP A 54 11.68 5.86 -7.53
C ASP A 54 11.53 7.25 -6.94
N MET A 55 10.96 7.37 -5.74
CA MET A 55 10.85 8.63 -5.00
C MET A 55 12.23 9.26 -4.78
N MET A 56 13.18 8.51 -4.22
CA MET A 56 14.55 8.97 -3.95
C MET A 56 15.31 9.38 -5.22
N SER A 57 14.94 8.85 -6.38
CA SER A 57 15.53 9.27 -7.66
C SER A 57 15.00 10.62 -8.17
N LYS A 58 13.90 11.10 -7.61
CA LYS A 58 13.20 12.31 -8.04
C LYS A 58 13.29 13.47 -7.03
N LEU A 59 13.46 13.15 -5.76
CA LEU A 59 13.47 14.09 -4.66
C LEU A 59 14.70 13.85 -3.78
N ASP A 60 15.45 14.90 -3.48
CA ASP A 60 16.60 14.84 -2.57
C ASP A 60 16.16 14.78 -1.09
N HIS A 61 14.96 15.27 -0.78
CA HIS A 61 14.32 15.19 0.55
C HIS A 61 12.81 15.13 0.39
N ALA A 62 12.11 14.60 1.39
CA ALA A 62 10.64 14.59 1.39
C ALA A 62 10.04 14.39 2.78
N ASN A 63 8.94 15.09 3.02
CA ASN A 63 7.97 14.82 4.07
C ASN A 63 6.89 13.88 3.51
N ILE A 64 6.69 12.72 4.15
CA ILE A 64 5.96 11.60 3.58
C ILE A 64 4.73 11.27 4.43
N VAL A 65 3.59 11.12 3.78
CA VAL A 65 2.36 10.58 4.35
C VAL A 65 2.21 9.14 3.90
N LEU A 66 1.88 8.24 4.82
CA LEU A 66 1.61 6.84 4.54
C LEU A 66 0.12 6.53 4.71
N LEU A 67 -0.50 5.99 3.66
CA LEU A 67 -1.83 5.36 3.72
C LEU A 67 -1.64 3.85 3.76
N GLN A 68 -2.04 3.22 4.86
CA GLN A 68 -1.68 1.84 5.17
C GLN A 68 -2.88 0.96 5.53
N HIS A 69 -2.64 -0.37 5.54
CA HIS A 69 -3.52 -1.40 6.08
C HIS A 69 -2.67 -2.41 6.83
N SER A 70 -2.42 -2.14 8.10
CA SER A 70 -1.45 -2.88 8.91
C SER A 70 -1.90 -4.29 9.30
N THR A 71 -3.18 -4.62 9.20
CA THR A 71 -3.71 -5.94 9.55
C THR A 71 -3.59 -6.97 8.44
N THR A 72 -3.36 -6.57 7.18
CA THR A 72 -3.05 -7.49 6.08
C THR A 72 -1.55 -7.61 5.88
N GLN A 73 -1.09 -8.82 5.56
CA GLN A 73 0.35 -9.05 5.34
C GLN A 73 0.87 -8.30 4.11
N SER A 74 0.10 -8.26 3.02
CA SER A 74 0.47 -7.52 1.81
C SER A 74 0.61 -6.02 2.09
N GLY A 75 -0.40 -5.40 2.73
CA GLY A 75 -0.38 -3.97 3.09
C GLY A 75 0.77 -3.62 4.01
N TYR A 76 0.99 -4.43 5.05
CA TYR A 76 2.11 -4.26 5.98
C TYR A 76 3.47 -4.32 5.25
N LEU A 77 3.69 -5.34 4.40
CA LEU A 77 4.97 -5.52 3.71
C LEU A 77 5.26 -4.41 2.70
N ARG A 78 4.24 -3.91 1.99
CA ARG A 78 4.38 -2.79 1.04
C ARG A 78 4.90 -1.54 1.75
N ILE A 79 4.26 -1.17 2.85
CA ILE A 79 4.67 0.00 3.64
C ILE A 79 6.03 -0.24 4.31
N LYS A 80 6.26 -1.43 4.85
CA LYS A 80 7.54 -1.79 5.45
C LYS A 80 8.70 -1.71 4.47
N GLY A 81 8.55 -2.24 3.24
CA GLY A 81 9.58 -2.17 2.21
C GLY A 81 9.94 -0.73 1.83
N PHE A 82 8.93 0.15 1.77
CA PHE A 82 9.15 1.58 1.55
C PHE A 82 9.92 2.21 2.71
N GLU A 83 9.46 2.01 3.94
CA GLU A 83 10.08 2.60 5.15
C GLU A 83 11.51 2.11 5.38
N ASP A 84 11.76 0.79 5.28
CA ASP A 84 13.10 0.22 5.45
C ASP A 84 14.11 0.78 4.43
N THR A 85 13.62 1.16 3.24
CA THR A 85 14.46 1.74 2.20
C THR A 85 14.89 3.18 2.53
N ILE A 86 14.03 3.97 3.14
CA ILE A 86 14.30 5.39 3.47
C ILE A 86 14.89 5.59 4.86
N GLN A 87 14.74 4.64 5.80
CA GLN A 87 15.00 4.80 7.23
C GLN A 87 16.43 5.26 7.59
N SER A 88 17.42 4.96 6.76
CA SER A 88 18.82 5.33 7.00
C SER A 88 19.17 6.74 6.49
N ASN A 89 18.26 7.38 5.76
CA ASN A 89 18.48 8.72 5.21
C ASN A 89 17.59 9.74 5.93
N PRO A 90 18.16 10.68 6.71
CA PRO A 90 17.42 11.66 7.49
C PRO A 90 16.67 12.71 6.65
N ASP A 91 16.95 12.78 5.34
CA ASP A 91 16.27 13.71 4.43
C ASP A 91 14.83 13.27 4.12
N TYR A 92 14.46 12.02 4.45
CA TYR A 92 13.12 11.49 4.26
C TYR A 92 12.43 11.26 5.60
N THR A 93 11.38 12.02 5.86
CA THR A 93 10.64 11.97 7.13
C THR A 93 9.20 11.53 6.93
N VAL A 94 8.78 10.49 7.64
CA VAL A 94 7.35 10.12 7.69
C VAL A 94 6.64 11.02 8.71
N VAL A 95 5.83 11.96 8.22
CA VAL A 95 5.11 12.94 9.03
C VAL A 95 3.74 12.45 9.51
N LYS A 96 3.13 11.51 8.78
CA LYS A 96 1.81 10.95 9.14
C LYS A 96 1.65 9.52 8.66
N ARG A 97 0.95 8.69 9.47
CA ARG A 97 0.46 7.36 9.09
C ARG A 97 -1.04 7.30 9.33
N MET A 98 -1.78 6.77 8.35
CA MET A 98 -3.24 6.67 8.43
C MET A 98 -3.71 5.31 7.93
N GLU A 99 -4.50 4.63 8.76
CA GLU A 99 -5.17 3.38 8.38
C GLU A 99 -6.34 3.67 7.45
N CYS A 100 -6.34 3.10 6.26
CA CYS A 100 -7.42 3.28 5.27
C CYS A 100 -7.97 1.96 4.74
N GLU A 101 -7.50 0.83 5.26
CA GLU A 101 -7.94 -0.53 4.90
C GLU A 101 -7.87 -0.81 3.39
N GLY A 102 -7.03 -0.07 2.65
CA GLY A 102 -6.88 -0.22 1.20
C GLY A 102 -8.09 0.25 0.37
N GLN A 103 -9.00 1.03 0.96
CA GLN A 103 -10.26 1.44 0.35
C GLN A 103 -10.25 2.93 0.01
N LEU A 104 -10.69 3.28 -1.20
CA LEU A 104 -10.76 4.66 -1.68
C LEU A 104 -11.65 5.53 -0.76
N GLU A 105 -12.83 5.03 -0.41
CA GLU A 105 -13.82 5.70 0.41
C GLU A 105 -13.39 5.91 1.87
N LYS A 106 -12.34 5.21 2.31
CA LYS A 106 -11.70 5.43 3.62
C LYS A 106 -10.45 6.31 3.51
N ALA A 107 -9.71 6.19 2.42
CA ALA A 107 -8.50 6.97 2.19
C ALA A 107 -8.81 8.46 1.98
N MET A 108 -9.83 8.77 1.17
CA MET A 108 -10.20 10.14 0.84
C MET A 108 -10.51 11.00 2.09
N PRO A 109 -11.46 10.66 2.99
CA PRO A 109 -11.76 11.49 4.15
C PRO A 109 -10.60 11.58 5.15
N LYS A 110 -9.75 10.55 5.23
CA LYS A 110 -8.55 10.63 6.06
C LYS A 110 -7.51 11.61 5.51
N MET A 111 -7.35 11.64 4.20
CA MET A 111 -6.47 12.60 3.56
C MET A 111 -7.02 14.03 3.67
N GLU A 112 -8.34 14.23 3.52
CA GLU A 112 -9.01 15.51 3.76
C GLU A 112 -8.76 16.03 5.19
N SER A 113 -8.98 15.16 6.19
CA SER A 113 -8.70 15.51 7.59
C SER A 113 -7.22 15.86 7.84
N PHE A 114 -6.29 15.16 7.19
CA PHE A 114 -4.87 15.46 7.30
C PHE A 114 -4.51 16.82 6.65
N ILE A 115 -5.11 17.14 5.52
CA ILE A 115 -4.91 18.46 4.86
C ILE A 115 -5.34 19.60 5.80
N GLU A 116 -6.44 19.42 6.54
CA GLU A 116 -6.92 20.41 7.53
C GLU A 116 -5.95 20.60 8.71
N GLU A 117 -5.10 19.60 9.03
CA GLU A 117 -4.06 19.76 10.06
C GLU A 117 -2.97 20.79 9.65
N GLY A 118 -2.85 21.12 8.37
CA GLY A 118 -1.91 22.11 7.84
C GLY A 118 -0.43 21.68 7.92
N ILE A 119 -0.18 20.38 8.03
CA ILE A 119 1.19 19.83 8.06
C ILE A 119 1.72 19.74 6.63
N GLU A 120 2.90 20.30 6.39
CA GLU A 120 3.56 20.25 5.09
C GLU A 120 4.02 18.84 4.76
N PHE A 121 3.79 18.45 3.50
CA PHE A 121 4.22 17.16 2.96
C PHE A 121 4.47 17.26 1.45
N ASP A 122 5.23 16.31 0.93
CA ASP A 122 5.63 16.24 -0.49
C ASP A 122 5.09 14.98 -1.16
N VAL A 123 5.05 13.88 -0.41
CA VAL A 123 4.78 12.53 -0.92
C VAL A 123 3.63 11.88 -0.17
N VAL A 124 2.77 11.19 -0.91
CA VAL A 124 1.78 10.25 -0.36
C VAL A 124 2.09 8.85 -0.88
N MET A 125 2.61 7.99 0.00
CA MET A 125 2.79 6.58 -0.30
C MET A 125 1.57 5.80 0.14
N CYS A 126 0.92 5.13 -0.81
CA CYS A 126 -0.29 4.36 -0.59
C CYS A 126 -0.03 2.86 -0.75
N LEU A 127 -0.60 2.06 0.14
CA LEU A 127 -0.43 0.61 0.10
C LEU A 127 -0.97 -0.03 -1.20
N ASN A 128 -1.92 0.64 -1.87
CA ASN A 128 -2.53 0.18 -3.11
C ASN A 128 -3.11 1.34 -3.95
N ASP A 129 -3.51 1.04 -5.18
CA ASP A 129 -4.06 2.03 -6.12
C ASP A 129 -5.41 2.63 -5.65
N PRO A 130 -6.38 1.87 -5.08
CA PRO A 130 -7.61 2.48 -4.56
C PRO A 130 -7.34 3.53 -3.48
N SER A 131 -6.39 3.30 -2.57
CA SER A 131 -6.00 4.29 -1.57
C SER A 131 -5.34 5.52 -2.21
N ALA A 132 -4.50 5.32 -3.23
CA ALA A 132 -3.89 6.41 -3.98
C ALA A 132 -4.93 7.28 -4.68
N MET A 133 -5.95 6.67 -5.31
CA MET A 133 -7.06 7.39 -5.92
C MET A 133 -7.85 8.21 -4.89
N GLY A 134 -8.08 7.65 -3.69
CA GLY A 134 -8.72 8.37 -2.59
C GLY A 134 -7.91 9.60 -2.14
N ALA A 135 -6.58 9.43 -1.99
CA ALA A 135 -5.69 10.53 -1.66
C ALA A 135 -5.69 11.62 -2.75
N MET A 136 -5.61 11.22 -4.02
CA MET A 136 -5.63 12.15 -5.16
C MET A 136 -6.95 12.91 -5.27
N ALA A 137 -8.09 12.25 -4.97
CA ALA A 137 -9.39 12.91 -4.95
C ALA A 137 -9.43 14.01 -3.87
N ALA A 138 -8.95 13.71 -2.65
CA ALA A 138 -8.85 14.69 -1.57
C ALA A 138 -7.91 15.87 -1.93
N LEU A 139 -6.74 15.56 -2.49
CA LEU A 139 -5.78 16.59 -2.93
C LEU A 139 -6.35 17.47 -4.04
N SER A 140 -7.04 16.86 -5.02
CA SER A 140 -7.66 17.60 -6.11
C SER A 140 -8.79 18.51 -5.64
N SER A 141 -9.65 18.04 -4.72
CA SER A 141 -10.74 18.83 -4.14
C SER A 141 -10.24 20.05 -3.37
N ASN A 142 -9.01 19.99 -2.87
CA ASN A 142 -8.35 21.09 -2.13
C ASN A 142 -7.35 21.87 -3.00
N ASN A 143 -7.29 21.64 -4.31
CA ASN A 143 -6.32 22.26 -5.24
C ASN A 143 -4.86 22.05 -4.83
N MET A 144 -4.53 20.91 -4.23
CA MET A 144 -3.20 20.59 -3.70
C MET A 144 -2.51 19.44 -4.46
N LEU A 145 -3.10 18.90 -5.51
CA LEU A 145 -2.52 17.75 -6.22
C LEU A 145 -1.25 18.11 -6.99
N GLU A 146 -1.21 19.30 -7.57
CA GLU A 146 -0.05 19.79 -8.31
C GLU A 146 1.18 19.91 -7.38
N GLY A 147 2.31 19.36 -7.82
CA GLY A 147 3.55 19.32 -7.04
C GLY A 147 3.62 18.25 -5.96
N LYS A 148 2.58 17.42 -5.77
CA LYS A 148 2.61 16.29 -4.85
C LYS A 148 2.95 14.98 -5.59
N TYR A 149 3.70 14.12 -4.93
CA TYR A 149 4.13 12.83 -5.45
C TYR A 149 3.27 11.72 -4.85
N VAL A 150 2.32 11.19 -5.62
CA VAL A 150 1.45 10.09 -5.16
C VAL A 150 1.89 8.77 -5.76
N TYR A 151 2.11 7.78 -4.90
CA TYR A 151 2.52 6.41 -5.23
C TYR A 151 1.44 5.41 -4.84
N GLY A 152 1.20 4.44 -5.72
CA GLY A 152 0.33 3.29 -5.49
C GLY A 152 1.01 1.96 -5.80
N ILE A 153 0.30 0.89 -5.54
CA ILE A 153 0.69 -0.47 -5.90
C ILE A 153 -0.58 -1.19 -6.35
N ASP A 154 -0.52 -1.99 -7.36
CA ASP A 154 -1.38 -2.98 -7.99
C ASP A 154 -1.26 -2.90 -9.51
N GLY A 155 -0.99 -1.72 -10.08
CA GLY A 155 -0.92 -1.52 -11.54
C GLY A 155 -2.29 -1.65 -12.19
N THR A 156 -3.34 -1.10 -11.57
CA THR A 156 -4.69 -1.10 -12.14
C THR A 156 -4.75 -0.29 -13.45
N PRO A 157 -5.69 -0.58 -14.35
CA PRO A 157 -5.84 0.21 -15.57
C PRO A 157 -6.02 1.71 -15.29
N GLU A 158 -6.82 2.05 -14.29
CA GLU A 158 -7.13 3.42 -13.88
C GLU A 158 -5.88 4.13 -13.34
N ALA A 159 -5.10 3.46 -12.49
CA ALA A 159 -3.85 4.03 -11.96
C ALA A 159 -2.81 4.23 -13.06
N LYS A 160 -2.69 3.29 -14.01
CA LYS A 160 -1.81 3.46 -15.19
C LYS A 160 -2.22 4.63 -16.07
N GLU A 161 -3.52 4.86 -16.24
CA GLU A 161 -4.03 6.03 -16.95
C GLU A 161 -3.61 7.33 -16.23
N MET A 162 -3.80 7.40 -14.91
CA MET A 162 -3.36 8.56 -14.09
C MET A 162 -1.86 8.79 -14.14
N VAL A 163 -1.05 7.73 -14.21
CA VAL A 163 0.41 7.86 -14.42
C VAL A 163 0.70 8.41 -15.81
N SER A 164 0.02 7.94 -16.86
CA SER A 164 0.22 8.44 -18.22
C SER A 164 -0.19 9.91 -18.40
N GLU A 165 -1.15 10.36 -17.61
CA GLU A 165 -1.61 11.76 -17.57
C GLU A 165 -0.73 12.66 -16.66
N GLY A 166 0.25 12.10 -15.97
CA GLY A 166 1.13 12.82 -15.03
C GLY A 166 0.46 13.25 -13.73
N LYS A 167 -0.72 12.71 -13.41
CA LYS A 167 -1.45 12.98 -12.17
C LYS A 167 -0.97 12.13 -11.00
N MET A 168 -0.50 10.92 -11.28
CA MET A 168 0.10 9.98 -10.35
C MET A 168 1.54 9.73 -10.77
N VAL A 169 2.47 9.61 -9.81
CA VAL A 169 3.89 9.43 -10.16
C VAL A 169 4.17 8.02 -10.65
N ALA A 170 3.73 7.03 -9.91
CA ALA A 170 3.91 5.62 -10.28
C ALA A 170 2.91 4.70 -9.56
N THR A 171 2.65 3.56 -10.18
CA THR A 171 2.08 2.39 -9.55
C THR A 171 2.94 1.17 -9.85
N VAL A 172 3.26 0.37 -8.83
CA VAL A 172 4.00 -0.88 -9.01
C VAL A 172 3.00 -2.00 -9.32
N ALA A 173 3.13 -2.61 -10.51
CA ALA A 173 2.24 -3.68 -10.92
C ALA A 173 2.49 -4.96 -10.12
N GLN A 174 1.43 -5.65 -9.72
CA GLN A 174 1.54 -6.96 -9.10
C GLN A 174 2.03 -8.02 -10.10
N SER A 175 2.91 -8.89 -9.64
CA SER A 175 3.43 -10.04 -10.39
C SER A 175 3.39 -11.29 -9.50
N PRO A 176 2.22 -11.95 -9.39
CA PRO A 176 2.04 -13.09 -8.48
C PRO A 176 2.97 -14.25 -8.81
N LYS A 177 3.58 -14.82 -7.78
CA LYS A 177 4.46 -16.01 -7.86
C LYS A 177 3.95 -17.08 -6.89
N THR A 178 4.21 -18.34 -7.20
CA THR A 178 3.97 -19.50 -6.32
C THR A 178 5.18 -19.81 -5.47
#